data_6d789a93e104f8251c9808e6448916f8
#
_entry.id   6d789a93e104f8251c9808e6448916f8
#
_cell.length_a   1.000
_cell.length_b   1.000
_cell.length_c   1.000
_cell.angle_alpha   90.00
_cell.angle_beta   90.00
_cell.angle_gamma   90.00
#
_symmetry.space_group_name_H-M   'P 1'
#
loop_
_entity.id
_entity.type
_entity.pdbx_description
1 polymer ?
#
loop_
_entity_poly.entity_id
_entity_poly.type
_entity_poly.pdbx_seq_one_letter_code
_entity_poly.pdbx_strand_id
1 'polypeptide(L)'
;MCIRDRNPIATLIREKLLKRITQYIFIPLAVYLVSWAGWFFNTSGYDRNWAQSQPHSFFSFIPGPIRSFWHYQSEIYNFHTTLTSSHPYAANAWSWLIMARPTSFYYQSPKGCGVSACAQEVLALGTPLLWWSGVAAIAVTFGYWIARREWQSGLLLLSLAAGYLPWFAWQKRTVFNFYTIAFEPFVILLIVYCLAKFLEPNEEGVVPKFRRNASYGFLAVIVLNFLYFLPLYFGSVITYSHWSSLMWFPSWI
;
A
#
# COMPACT_ATOMS: atom_id res chain seq x y z
N MET A 1 -18.90 -25.11 8.85
CA MET A 1 -19.67 -25.26 7.61
C MET A 1 -18.75 -24.97 6.44
N CYS A 2 -18.35 -25.98 5.70
CA CYS A 2 -17.35 -25.85 4.63
C CYS A 2 -17.93 -25.07 3.46
N ILE A 3 -17.36 -23.91 3.11
CA ILE A 3 -17.73 -23.08 1.94
C ILE A 3 -17.45 -23.82 0.62
N ARG A 4 -16.75 -24.94 0.68
CA ARG A 4 -16.29 -25.74 -0.46
C ARG A 4 -17.40 -26.27 -1.38
N ASP A 5 -18.62 -26.43 -0.85
CA ASP A 5 -19.72 -27.08 -1.58
C ASP A 5 -20.74 -26.08 -2.15
N ARG A 6 -20.51 -24.77 -2.00
CA ARG A 6 -21.41 -23.75 -2.56
C ARG A 6 -20.84 -23.16 -3.84
N ASN A 7 -21.61 -23.22 -4.91
CA ASN A 7 -21.31 -22.43 -6.10
C ASN A 7 -21.35 -20.94 -5.72
N PRO A 8 -20.18 -20.22 -5.71
CA PRO A 8 -20.11 -18.85 -5.21
C PRO A 8 -21.00 -17.88 -6.01
N ILE A 9 -21.17 -18.13 -7.32
CA ILE A 9 -22.01 -17.31 -8.19
C ILE A 9 -23.49 -17.52 -7.87
N ALA A 10 -23.91 -18.77 -7.73
CA ALA A 10 -25.29 -19.09 -7.36
C ALA A 10 -25.66 -18.56 -5.96
N THR A 11 -24.72 -18.61 -5.01
CA THR A 11 -24.88 -18.02 -3.68
C THR A 11 -24.99 -16.49 -3.74
N LEU A 12 -24.16 -15.82 -4.55
CA LEU A 12 -24.21 -14.37 -4.74
C LEU A 12 -25.59 -13.93 -5.29
N ILE A 13 -26.10 -14.63 -6.29
CA ILE A 13 -27.40 -14.34 -6.91
C ILE A 13 -28.54 -14.63 -5.94
N ARG A 14 -28.47 -15.71 -5.19
CA ARG A 14 -29.52 -16.18 -4.28
C ARG A 14 -29.59 -15.37 -2.98
N GLU A 15 -28.47 -14.86 -2.48
CA GLU A 15 -28.38 -14.08 -1.24
C GLU A 15 -28.42 -12.59 -1.52
N LYS A 16 -29.62 -12.07 -1.87
CA LYS A 16 -29.90 -10.60 -1.87
C LYS A 16 -28.88 -9.77 -2.66
N LEU A 17 -28.76 -10.04 -3.96
CA LEU A 17 -27.91 -9.30 -4.90
C LEU A 17 -28.03 -7.78 -4.72
N LEU A 18 -29.25 -7.26 -4.55
CA LEU A 18 -29.49 -5.82 -4.33
C LEU A 18 -28.79 -5.31 -3.08
N LYS A 19 -28.80 -6.07 -1.96
CA LYS A 19 -28.08 -5.69 -0.74
C LYS A 19 -26.56 -5.62 -0.98
N ARG A 20 -26.01 -6.54 -1.77
CA ARG A 20 -24.57 -6.55 -2.11
C ARG A 20 -24.20 -5.39 -3.02
N ILE A 21 -25.01 -5.10 -4.02
CA ILE A 21 -24.83 -3.92 -4.87
C ILE A 21 -24.85 -2.64 -4.02
N THR A 22 -25.82 -2.52 -3.11
CA THR A 22 -25.88 -1.36 -2.21
C THR A 22 -24.61 -1.25 -1.36
N GLN A 23 -24.15 -2.33 -0.75
CA GLN A 23 -22.98 -2.33 0.13
C GLN A 23 -21.65 -2.07 -0.59
N TYR A 24 -21.49 -2.57 -1.82
CA TYR A 24 -20.19 -2.52 -2.51
C TYR A 24 -20.12 -1.50 -3.63
N ILE A 25 -21.23 -0.90 -4.04
CA ILE A 25 -21.26 0.12 -5.07
C ILE A 25 -21.85 1.42 -4.51
N PHE A 26 -23.11 1.42 -4.07
CA PHE A 26 -23.77 2.67 -3.70
C PHE A 26 -23.21 3.31 -2.42
N ILE A 27 -22.93 2.53 -1.38
CA ILE A 27 -22.34 3.08 -0.14
C ILE A 27 -20.93 3.64 -0.40
N PRO A 28 -19.98 2.92 -1.03
CA PRO A 28 -18.67 3.49 -1.36
C PRO A 28 -18.75 4.73 -2.24
N LEU A 29 -19.63 4.74 -3.25
CA LEU A 29 -19.85 5.91 -4.09
C LEU A 29 -20.38 7.10 -3.29
N ALA A 30 -21.37 6.88 -2.42
CA ALA A 30 -21.91 7.94 -1.56
C ALA A 30 -20.82 8.48 -0.60
N VAL A 31 -20.03 7.62 0.02
CA VAL A 31 -18.90 8.02 0.88
C VAL A 31 -17.88 8.82 0.08
N TYR A 32 -17.54 8.38 -1.12
CA TYR A 32 -16.65 9.12 -2.01
C TYR A 32 -17.18 10.52 -2.33
N LEU A 33 -18.45 10.64 -2.74
CA LEU A 33 -19.05 11.95 -3.03
C LEU A 33 -19.12 12.86 -1.80
N VAL A 34 -19.43 12.29 -0.63
CA VAL A 34 -19.44 13.05 0.65
C VAL A 34 -18.02 13.51 1.02
N SER A 35 -16.98 12.75 0.74
CA SER A 35 -15.60 13.18 0.97
C SER A 35 -15.21 14.43 0.17
N TRP A 36 -15.90 14.71 -0.95
CA TRP A 36 -15.74 15.92 -1.76
C TRP A 36 -16.64 17.09 -1.33
N ALA A 37 -17.38 16.95 -0.23
CA ALA A 37 -18.33 17.98 0.24
C ALA A 37 -17.67 19.37 0.35
N GLY A 38 -16.45 19.44 0.92
CA GLY A 38 -15.70 20.70 1.01
C GLY A 38 -15.46 21.38 -0.34
N TRP A 39 -15.18 20.61 -1.39
CA TRP A 39 -15.02 21.14 -2.75
C TRP A 39 -16.37 21.59 -3.34
N PHE A 40 -17.44 20.83 -3.12
CA PHE A 40 -18.77 21.18 -3.60
C PHE A 40 -19.31 22.48 -2.97
N PHE A 41 -19.06 22.71 -1.69
CA PHE A 41 -19.53 23.90 -0.98
C PHE A 41 -18.60 25.11 -1.11
N ASN A 42 -17.34 24.91 -1.51
CA ASN A 42 -16.39 25.99 -1.70
C ASN A 42 -16.35 26.44 -3.16
N THR A 43 -16.85 27.65 -3.44
CA THR A 43 -16.88 28.23 -4.79
C THR A 43 -15.51 28.60 -5.34
N SER A 44 -14.47 28.71 -4.50
CA SER A 44 -13.08 28.97 -4.90
C SER A 44 -12.24 27.72 -5.07
N GLY A 45 -12.84 26.51 -4.98
CA GLY A 45 -12.14 25.26 -5.22
C GLY A 45 -11.60 25.18 -6.66
N TYR A 46 -10.48 24.49 -6.85
CA TYR A 46 -9.86 24.30 -8.16
C TYR A 46 -10.88 23.71 -9.14
N ASP A 47 -11.00 24.32 -10.34
CA ASP A 47 -11.94 23.95 -11.40
C ASP A 47 -13.43 23.89 -11.01
N ARG A 48 -13.80 24.40 -9.82
CA ARG A 48 -15.17 24.35 -9.30
C ARG A 48 -16.18 25.02 -10.22
N ASN A 49 -15.78 26.07 -10.91
CA ASN A 49 -16.59 26.88 -11.79
C ASN A 49 -16.31 26.63 -13.29
N TRP A 50 -15.51 25.63 -13.64
CA TRP A 50 -15.14 25.31 -15.04
C TRP A 50 -16.35 25.25 -15.97
N ALA A 51 -17.44 24.61 -15.55
CA ALA A 51 -18.64 24.44 -16.38
C ALA A 51 -19.31 25.76 -16.76
N GLN A 52 -19.08 26.86 -16.03
CA GLN A 52 -19.65 28.18 -16.31
C GLN A 52 -18.97 28.85 -17.52
N SER A 53 -17.71 28.53 -17.78
CA SER A 53 -16.95 29.05 -18.94
C SER A 53 -17.15 28.21 -20.20
N GLN A 54 -17.88 27.10 -20.13
CA GLN A 54 -18.07 26.23 -21.28
C GLN A 54 -19.30 26.62 -22.12
N PRO A 55 -19.23 26.45 -23.44
CA PRO A 55 -20.37 26.69 -24.32
C PRO A 55 -21.53 25.75 -23.98
N HIS A 56 -22.71 26.13 -24.32
CA HIS A 56 -23.90 25.30 -24.17
C HIS A 56 -23.76 24.00 -24.99
N SER A 57 -23.99 22.87 -24.33
CA SER A 57 -23.96 21.54 -24.91
C SER A 57 -25.17 20.72 -24.53
N PHE A 58 -25.34 19.56 -25.13
CA PHE A 58 -26.42 18.62 -24.78
C PHE A 58 -26.47 18.33 -23.26
N PHE A 59 -25.33 18.37 -22.57
CA PHE A 59 -25.26 18.10 -21.12
C PHE A 59 -25.46 19.35 -20.25
N SER A 60 -25.84 20.50 -20.81
CA SER A 60 -26.05 21.75 -20.05
C SER A 60 -27.23 21.70 -19.06
N PHE A 61 -28.10 20.69 -19.19
CA PHE A 61 -29.14 20.43 -18.19
C PHE A 61 -28.63 19.89 -16.87
N ILE A 62 -27.38 19.34 -16.84
CA ILE A 62 -26.72 18.87 -15.61
C ILE A 62 -26.18 20.09 -14.85
N PRO A 63 -26.41 20.19 -13.53
CA PRO A 63 -25.90 21.31 -12.71
C PRO A 63 -24.40 21.53 -12.91
N GLY A 64 -23.98 22.80 -13.05
CA GLY A 64 -22.62 23.20 -13.30
C GLY A 64 -21.60 22.56 -12.35
N PRO A 65 -21.83 22.51 -11.02
CA PRO A 65 -20.95 21.83 -10.08
C PRO A 65 -20.67 20.37 -10.40
N ILE A 66 -21.67 19.62 -10.87
CA ILE A 66 -21.51 18.19 -11.20
C ILE A 66 -20.70 18.04 -12.49
N ARG A 67 -20.92 18.92 -13.48
CA ARG A 67 -20.12 18.94 -14.72
C ARG A 67 -18.66 19.29 -14.44
N SER A 68 -18.41 20.28 -13.58
CA SER A 68 -17.07 20.67 -13.15
C SER A 68 -16.39 19.56 -12.37
N PHE A 69 -17.11 18.85 -11.51
CA PHE A 69 -16.60 17.70 -10.77
C PHE A 69 -16.15 16.57 -11.72
N TRP A 70 -16.99 16.24 -12.71
CA TRP A 70 -16.65 15.22 -13.70
C TRP A 70 -15.41 15.61 -14.53
N HIS A 71 -15.35 16.86 -14.95
CA HIS A 71 -14.16 17.39 -15.62
C HIS A 71 -12.92 17.24 -14.76
N TYR A 72 -12.97 17.68 -13.51
CA TYR A 72 -11.85 17.60 -12.59
C TYR A 72 -11.41 16.14 -12.34
N GLN A 73 -12.34 15.20 -12.20
CA GLN A 73 -11.98 13.78 -12.12
C GLN A 73 -11.25 13.28 -13.37
N SER A 74 -11.69 13.75 -14.55
CA SER A 74 -11.05 13.40 -15.82
C SER A 74 -9.63 13.97 -15.92
N GLU A 75 -9.43 15.22 -15.49
CA GLU A 75 -8.11 15.85 -15.42
C GLU A 75 -7.16 15.11 -14.43
N ILE A 76 -7.65 14.76 -13.26
CA ILE A 76 -6.91 13.94 -12.29
C ILE A 76 -6.49 12.62 -12.93
N TYR A 77 -7.43 11.93 -13.57
CA TYR A 77 -7.15 10.65 -14.23
C TYR A 77 -6.10 10.81 -15.34
N ASN A 78 -6.29 11.79 -16.24
CA ASN A 78 -5.38 12.06 -17.35
C ASN A 78 -3.98 12.39 -16.82
N PHE A 79 -3.87 13.31 -15.87
CA PHE A 79 -2.59 13.65 -15.24
C PHE A 79 -1.89 12.41 -14.68
N HIS A 80 -2.61 11.61 -13.91
CA HIS A 80 -2.01 10.45 -13.25
C HIS A 80 -1.67 9.31 -14.22
N THR A 81 -2.33 9.18 -15.36
CA THR A 81 -2.01 8.14 -16.35
C THR A 81 -0.93 8.56 -17.35
N THR A 82 -0.74 9.87 -17.55
CA THR A 82 0.23 10.40 -18.53
C THR A 82 1.52 10.94 -17.90
N LEU A 83 1.63 10.99 -16.58
CA LEU A 83 2.81 11.49 -15.88
C LEU A 83 4.05 10.60 -16.17
N THR A 84 4.96 11.10 -17.00
CA THR A 84 6.18 10.40 -17.41
C THR A 84 7.46 11.17 -17.08
N SER A 85 7.38 12.20 -16.24
CA SER A 85 8.54 13.00 -15.84
C SER A 85 9.60 12.12 -15.20
N SER A 86 10.86 12.25 -15.65
CA SER A 86 11.97 11.53 -15.04
C SER A 86 12.19 12.02 -13.60
N HIS A 87 12.44 11.08 -12.69
CA HIS A 87 12.76 11.37 -11.30
C HIS A 87 13.81 10.39 -10.77
N PRO A 88 14.86 10.87 -10.04
CA PRO A 88 15.95 10.00 -9.56
C PRO A 88 15.49 8.83 -8.69
N TYR A 89 14.42 9.04 -7.91
CA TYR A 89 13.84 8.02 -7.03
C TYR A 89 12.65 7.28 -7.65
N ALA A 90 12.42 7.40 -8.96
CA ALA A 90 11.40 6.59 -9.62
C ALA A 90 11.75 5.10 -9.47
N ALA A 91 10.75 4.29 -9.10
CA ALA A 91 10.91 2.88 -8.84
C ALA A 91 9.73 2.10 -9.43
N ASN A 92 10.01 1.16 -10.33
CA ASN A 92 8.97 0.31 -10.92
C ASN A 92 8.31 -0.58 -9.87
N ALA A 93 7.01 -0.85 -10.03
CA ALA A 93 6.21 -1.62 -9.08
C ALA A 93 6.81 -2.99 -8.72
N TRP A 94 7.43 -3.70 -9.67
CA TRP A 94 8.06 -5.00 -9.42
C TRP A 94 9.18 -4.95 -8.35
N SER A 95 9.80 -3.78 -8.16
CA SER A 95 10.92 -3.60 -7.22
C SER A 95 10.46 -3.18 -5.81
N TRP A 96 9.18 -2.86 -5.62
CA TRP A 96 8.69 -2.27 -4.38
C TRP A 96 8.71 -3.23 -3.19
N LEU A 97 8.29 -4.48 -3.39
CA LEU A 97 8.22 -5.46 -2.31
C LEU A 97 9.59 -5.80 -1.71
N ILE A 98 10.66 -5.61 -2.48
CA ILE A 98 12.04 -5.84 -2.03
C ILE A 98 12.75 -4.56 -1.57
N MET A 99 12.05 -3.41 -1.57
CA MET A 99 12.61 -2.12 -1.18
C MET A 99 13.84 -1.71 -2.01
N ALA A 100 13.85 -1.99 -3.34
CA ALA A 100 15.04 -1.80 -4.16
C ALA A 100 15.45 -0.33 -4.34
N ARG A 101 14.47 0.60 -4.38
CA ARG A 101 14.72 2.05 -4.54
C ARG A 101 13.77 2.85 -3.66
N PRO A 102 14.06 3.04 -2.36
CA PRO A 102 13.28 3.92 -1.49
C PRO A 102 13.47 5.38 -1.92
N THR A 103 12.55 6.24 -1.50
CA THR A 103 12.57 7.66 -1.85
C THR A 103 13.14 8.46 -0.69
N SER A 104 14.22 9.21 -0.92
CA SER A 104 14.70 10.20 0.03
C SER A 104 13.83 11.46 -0.06
N PHE A 105 13.09 11.77 0.99
CA PHE A 105 12.27 12.99 1.08
C PHE A 105 13.08 14.20 1.54
N TYR A 106 14.17 13.93 2.22
CA TYR A 106 15.01 14.98 2.77
C TYR A 106 16.43 14.44 2.97
N TYR A 107 17.43 15.19 2.53
CA TYR A 107 18.85 14.92 2.82
C TYR A 107 19.61 16.21 3.03
N GLN A 108 20.38 16.25 4.10
CA GLN A 108 21.35 17.33 4.35
C GLN A 108 22.63 16.77 5.00
N SER A 109 23.71 17.55 4.89
CA SER A 109 24.98 17.31 5.58
C SER A 109 25.21 18.40 6.63
N PRO A 110 24.48 18.36 7.76
CA PRO A 110 24.58 19.38 8.80
C PRO A 110 25.93 19.25 9.54
N LYS A 111 26.22 20.25 10.37
CA LYS A 111 27.29 20.19 11.38
C LYS A 111 26.66 19.79 12.74
N GLY A 112 27.45 19.28 13.66
CA GLY A 112 27.02 19.08 15.05
C GLY A 112 26.80 17.65 15.51
N CYS A 113 27.19 16.64 14.72
CA CYS A 113 27.18 15.23 15.15
C CYS A 113 28.45 14.82 15.91
N GLY A 114 29.32 15.75 16.30
CA GLY A 114 30.55 15.48 17.03
C GLY A 114 31.76 15.08 16.16
N VAL A 115 31.59 14.99 14.84
CA VAL A 115 32.65 14.70 13.85
C VAL A 115 32.56 15.63 12.65
N SER A 116 33.55 15.58 11.76
CA SER A 116 33.63 16.49 10.60
C SER A 116 32.57 16.25 9.53
N ALA A 117 32.07 15.02 9.41
CA ALA A 117 31.09 14.63 8.40
C ALA A 117 29.83 14.03 9.05
N CYS A 118 28.71 14.75 8.92
CA CYS A 118 27.39 14.34 9.38
C CYS A 118 26.44 14.12 8.21
N ALA A 119 25.41 13.33 8.43
CA ALA A 119 24.29 13.17 7.51
C ALA A 119 22.96 13.23 8.29
N GLN A 120 21.96 13.76 7.63
CA GLN A 120 20.58 13.78 8.11
C GLN A 120 19.69 13.43 6.93
N GLU A 121 18.89 12.38 7.06
CA GLU A 121 18.01 11.92 5.98
C GLU A 121 16.67 11.46 6.52
N VAL A 122 15.60 11.77 5.76
CA VAL A 122 14.29 11.13 5.91
C VAL A 122 14.07 10.25 4.68
N LEU A 123 14.24 8.95 4.86
CA LEU A 123 14.14 7.97 3.79
C LEU A 123 12.82 7.18 3.92
N ALA A 124 12.02 7.17 2.85
CA ALA A 124 10.80 6.35 2.77
C ALA A 124 11.15 4.87 2.54
N LEU A 125 11.85 4.31 3.49
CA LEU A 125 12.25 2.90 3.54
C LEU A 125 11.31 2.15 4.48
N GLY A 126 10.64 1.11 4.00
CA GLY A 126 9.94 0.19 4.90
C GLY A 126 10.96 -0.62 5.71
N THR A 127 10.57 -1.16 6.88
CA THR A 127 11.45 -2.05 7.66
C THR A 127 11.87 -3.25 6.80
N PRO A 128 13.14 -3.38 6.36
CA PRO A 128 13.52 -4.31 5.30
C PRO A 128 13.17 -5.77 5.61
N LEU A 129 13.47 -6.25 6.82
CA LEU A 129 13.19 -7.63 7.19
C LEU A 129 11.68 -7.93 7.28
N LEU A 130 10.86 -6.94 7.62
CA LEU A 130 9.40 -7.09 7.56
C LEU A 130 8.95 -7.28 6.11
N TRP A 131 9.40 -6.43 5.19
CA TRP A 131 9.01 -6.51 3.79
C TRP A 131 9.51 -7.78 3.11
N TRP A 132 10.75 -8.19 3.36
CA TRP A 132 11.30 -9.43 2.78
C TRP A 132 10.61 -10.67 3.34
N SER A 133 10.28 -10.67 4.65
CA SER A 133 9.43 -11.73 5.20
C SER A 133 8.02 -11.71 4.63
N GLY A 134 7.50 -10.53 4.28
CA GLY A 134 6.24 -10.36 3.55
C GLY A 134 6.26 -11.05 2.18
N VAL A 135 7.35 -10.93 1.42
CA VAL A 135 7.52 -11.67 0.14
C VAL A 135 7.44 -13.18 0.36
N ALA A 136 8.14 -13.69 1.38
CA ALA A 136 8.06 -15.10 1.74
C ALA A 136 6.63 -15.49 2.18
N ALA A 137 5.96 -14.65 2.96
CA ALA A 137 4.59 -14.88 3.40
C ALA A 137 3.58 -14.90 2.24
N ILE A 138 3.76 -14.07 1.20
CA ILE A 138 2.96 -14.12 -0.03
C ILE A 138 3.07 -15.50 -0.67
N ALA A 139 4.29 -16.00 -0.86
CA ALA A 139 4.53 -17.30 -1.50
C ALA A 139 3.93 -18.46 -0.68
N VAL A 140 4.13 -18.46 0.65
CA VAL A 140 3.58 -19.46 1.55
C VAL A 140 2.04 -19.42 1.54
N THR A 141 1.44 -18.24 1.66
CA THR A 141 -0.03 -18.08 1.65
C THR A 141 -0.63 -18.51 0.31
N PHE A 142 0.06 -18.22 -0.80
CA PHE A 142 -0.36 -18.67 -2.13
C PHE A 142 -0.34 -20.21 -2.22
N GLY A 143 0.68 -20.88 -1.66
CA GLY A 143 0.72 -22.33 -1.54
C GLY A 143 -0.45 -22.89 -0.73
N TYR A 144 -0.78 -22.29 0.42
CA TYR A 144 -1.95 -22.67 1.22
C TYR A 144 -3.26 -22.49 0.45
N TRP A 145 -3.40 -21.39 -0.28
CA TRP A 145 -4.59 -21.13 -1.09
C TRP A 145 -4.79 -22.18 -2.18
N ILE A 146 -3.73 -22.55 -2.89
CA ILE A 146 -3.81 -23.58 -3.93
C ILE A 146 -4.09 -24.95 -3.32
N ALA A 147 -3.34 -25.35 -2.28
CA ALA A 147 -3.38 -26.69 -1.73
C ALA A 147 -4.65 -26.95 -0.90
N ARG A 148 -5.09 -25.97 -0.11
CA ARG A 148 -6.18 -26.16 0.86
C ARG A 148 -7.44 -25.36 0.54
N ARG A 149 -7.39 -24.46 -0.44
CA ARG A 149 -8.52 -23.61 -0.83
C ARG A 149 -9.13 -22.84 0.36
N GLU A 150 -8.30 -22.46 1.32
CA GLU A 150 -8.74 -21.68 2.47
C GLU A 150 -9.16 -20.28 2.01
N TRP A 151 -10.38 -19.84 2.39
CA TRP A 151 -10.91 -18.55 1.96
C TRP A 151 -10.12 -17.36 2.53
N GLN A 152 -9.56 -17.51 3.74
CA GLN A 152 -8.77 -16.48 4.40
C GLN A 152 -7.52 -16.16 3.58
N SER A 153 -6.79 -17.18 3.13
CA SER A 153 -5.61 -17.01 2.28
C SER A 153 -5.98 -16.34 0.95
N GLY A 154 -7.08 -16.77 0.33
CA GLY A 154 -7.57 -16.15 -0.91
C GLY A 154 -7.97 -14.68 -0.73
N LEU A 155 -8.64 -14.34 0.37
CA LEU A 155 -9.03 -12.96 0.68
C LEU A 155 -7.82 -12.05 0.86
N LEU A 156 -6.83 -12.47 1.65
CA LEU A 156 -5.61 -11.68 1.89
C LEU A 156 -4.81 -11.46 0.61
N LEU A 157 -4.65 -12.50 -0.21
CA LEU A 157 -3.97 -12.40 -1.51
C LEU A 157 -4.73 -11.49 -2.47
N LEU A 158 -6.06 -11.58 -2.52
CA LEU A 158 -6.89 -10.71 -3.35
C LEU A 158 -6.78 -9.25 -2.90
N SER A 159 -6.77 -8.99 -1.60
CA SER A 159 -6.64 -7.64 -1.05
C SER A 159 -5.27 -7.02 -1.40
N LEU A 160 -4.19 -7.80 -1.25
CA LEU A 160 -2.87 -7.37 -1.72
C LEU A 160 -2.85 -7.13 -3.23
N ALA A 161 -3.39 -8.07 -4.01
CA ALA A 161 -3.43 -7.99 -5.46
C ALA A 161 -4.21 -6.74 -5.94
N ALA A 162 -5.32 -6.41 -5.31
CA ALA A 162 -6.12 -5.23 -5.63
C ALA A 162 -5.37 -3.91 -5.40
N GLY A 163 -4.50 -3.83 -4.39
CA GLY A 163 -3.67 -2.65 -4.13
C GLY A 163 -2.38 -2.58 -4.95
N TYR A 164 -1.83 -3.72 -5.35
CA TYR A 164 -0.51 -3.83 -5.95
C TYR A 164 -0.53 -4.04 -7.47
N LEU A 165 -1.36 -4.98 -7.98
CA LEU A 165 -1.34 -5.34 -9.41
C LEU A 165 -1.75 -4.21 -10.37
N PRO A 166 -2.66 -3.27 -10.03
CA PRO A 166 -3.00 -2.19 -10.94
C PRO A 166 -1.79 -1.36 -11.38
N TRP A 167 -0.74 -1.24 -10.55
CA TRP A 167 0.46 -0.48 -10.88
C TRP A 167 1.24 -1.04 -12.07
N PHE A 168 1.06 -2.31 -12.39
CA PHE A 168 1.70 -2.93 -13.56
C PHE A 168 1.05 -2.52 -14.89
N ALA A 169 -0.16 -1.95 -14.86
CA ALA A 169 -0.81 -1.43 -16.07
C ALA A 169 -0.17 -0.11 -16.57
N TRP A 170 0.51 0.62 -15.68
CA TRP A 170 1.10 1.94 -15.98
C TRP A 170 2.62 1.96 -15.83
N GLN A 171 3.32 1.03 -16.46
CA GLN A 171 4.78 0.86 -16.35
C GLN A 171 5.59 2.09 -16.82
N LYS A 172 5.03 2.92 -17.70
CA LYS A 172 5.67 4.14 -18.19
C LYS A 172 5.51 5.34 -17.27
N ARG A 173 4.60 5.24 -16.31
CA ARG A 173 4.35 6.31 -15.34
C ARG A 173 5.49 6.39 -14.34
N THR A 174 5.86 7.62 -13.95
CA THR A 174 6.75 7.85 -12.82
C THR A 174 6.02 7.45 -11.53
N VAL A 175 6.49 6.39 -10.90
CA VAL A 175 5.94 5.82 -9.67
C VAL A 175 7.05 5.63 -8.64
N PHE A 176 6.67 5.54 -7.36
CA PHE A 176 7.61 5.54 -6.26
C PHE A 176 7.32 4.40 -5.29
N ASN A 177 8.37 3.94 -4.61
CA ASN A 177 8.29 2.87 -3.63
C ASN A 177 7.29 3.19 -2.49
N PHE A 178 7.19 4.42 -2.02
CA PHE A 178 6.29 4.79 -0.91
C PHE A 178 4.80 4.61 -1.19
N TYR A 179 4.40 4.35 -2.43
CA TYR A 179 3.01 3.96 -2.75
C TYR A 179 2.61 2.62 -2.10
N THR A 180 3.60 1.82 -1.69
CA THR A 180 3.38 0.55 -0.98
C THR A 180 2.59 0.71 0.31
N ILE A 181 2.58 1.90 0.94
CA ILE A 181 1.82 2.18 2.16
C ILE A 181 0.32 1.85 2.01
N ALA A 182 -0.21 1.94 0.78
CA ALA A 182 -1.61 1.66 0.50
C ALA A 182 -1.99 0.17 0.71
N PHE A 183 -1.03 -0.74 0.53
CA PHE A 183 -1.25 -2.18 0.67
C PHE A 183 -0.34 -2.86 1.71
N GLU A 184 0.51 -2.11 2.39
CA GLU A 184 1.34 -2.61 3.49
C GLU A 184 0.54 -3.37 4.57
N PRO A 185 -0.66 -2.92 5.00
CA PRO A 185 -1.45 -3.66 5.97
C PRO A 185 -1.73 -5.11 5.54
N PHE A 186 -1.91 -5.35 4.24
CA PHE A 186 -2.15 -6.71 3.74
C PHE A 186 -0.88 -7.55 3.72
N VAL A 187 0.28 -6.94 3.51
CA VAL A 187 1.59 -7.63 3.66
C VAL A 187 1.77 -8.07 5.11
N ILE A 188 1.48 -7.20 6.07
CA ILE A 188 1.54 -7.53 7.50
C ILE A 188 0.55 -8.65 7.85
N LEU A 189 -0.68 -8.58 7.36
CA LEU A 189 -1.68 -9.61 7.60
C LEU A 189 -1.29 -10.97 6.99
N LEU A 190 -0.58 -11.01 5.88
CA LEU A 190 -0.02 -12.24 5.31
C LEU A 190 1.06 -12.84 6.22
N ILE A 191 1.93 -12.02 6.80
CA ILE A 191 2.91 -12.48 7.80
C ILE A 191 2.19 -13.04 9.03
N VAL A 192 1.18 -12.32 9.54
CA VAL A 192 0.38 -12.76 10.70
C VAL A 192 -0.34 -14.06 10.39
N TYR A 193 -0.90 -14.22 9.19
CA TYR A 193 -1.52 -15.48 8.76
C TYR A 193 -0.51 -16.64 8.77
N CYS A 194 0.68 -16.45 8.24
CA CYS A 194 1.74 -17.47 8.27
C CYS A 194 2.16 -17.82 9.69
N LEU A 195 2.31 -16.81 10.58
CA LEU A 195 2.60 -17.04 11.99
C LEU A 195 1.48 -17.80 12.69
N ALA A 196 0.22 -17.46 12.41
CA ALA A 196 -0.94 -18.18 12.97
C ALA A 196 -0.94 -19.64 12.53
N LYS A 197 -0.65 -19.93 11.25
CA LYS A 197 -0.49 -21.29 10.74
C LYS A 197 0.68 -22.04 11.38
N PHE A 198 1.78 -21.37 11.58
CA PHE A 198 2.96 -21.95 12.25
C PHE A 198 2.69 -22.26 13.74
N LEU A 199 1.83 -21.48 14.38
CA LEU A 199 1.43 -21.64 15.79
C LEU A 199 0.18 -22.51 15.97
N GLU A 200 -0.33 -23.18 14.91
CA GLU A 200 -1.43 -24.14 15.08
C GLU A 200 -1.01 -25.26 16.08
N PRO A 201 -1.88 -25.56 17.07
CA PRO A 201 -1.62 -26.63 18.02
C PRO A 201 -1.42 -27.98 17.32
N ASN A 202 -0.63 -28.86 17.96
CA ASN A 202 -0.49 -30.24 17.53
C ASN A 202 -1.78 -31.06 17.87
N GLU A 203 -1.77 -32.36 17.62
CA GLU A 203 -2.90 -33.26 17.90
C GLU A 203 -3.30 -33.28 19.39
N GLU A 204 -2.36 -32.96 20.27
CA GLU A 204 -2.58 -32.86 21.72
C GLU A 204 -3.14 -31.50 22.18
N GLY A 205 -3.40 -30.58 21.26
CA GLY A 205 -3.90 -29.23 21.54
C GLY A 205 -2.85 -28.28 22.09
N VAL A 206 -1.55 -28.62 21.98
CA VAL A 206 -0.43 -27.84 22.53
C VAL A 206 0.40 -27.22 21.41
N VAL A 207 0.72 -25.93 21.53
CA VAL A 207 1.71 -25.28 20.66
C VAL A 207 3.12 -25.64 21.12
N PRO A 208 3.95 -26.29 20.28
CA PRO A 208 5.31 -26.66 20.64
C PRO A 208 6.14 -25.42 21.04
N LYS A 209 6.88 -25.54 22.15
CA LYS A 209 7.72 -24.45 22.68
C LYS A 209 8.67 -23.86 21.62
N PHE A 210 9.23 -24.71 20.77
CA PHE A 210 10.09 -24.27 19.65
C PHE A 210 9.36 -23.28 18.73
N ARG A 211 8.15 -23.60 18.27
CA ARG A 211 7.40 -22.73 17.36
C ARG A 211 7.07 -21.38 18.01
N ARG A 212 6.68 -21.42 19.28
CA ARG A 212 6.42 -20.19 20.05
C ARG A 212 7.66 -19.32 20.21
N ASN A 213 8.79 -19.94 20.60
CA ASN A 213 10.04 -19.20 20.80
C ASN A 213 10.59 -18.66 19.46
N ALA A 214 10.49 -19.43 18.38
CA ALA A 214 10.87 -18.99 17.03
C ALA A 214 10.02 -17.79 16.58
N SER A 215 8.71 -17.78 16.85
CA SER A 215 7.84 -16.65 16.53
C SER A 215 8.21 -15.39 17.34
N TYR A 216 8.51 -15.53 18.64
CA TYR A 216 9.01 -14.40 19.44
C TYR A 216 10.37 -13.90 18.94
N GLY A 217 11.28 -14.82 18.61
CA GLY A 217 12.57 -14.47 18.02
C GLY A 217 12.41 -13.70 16.69
N PHE A 218 11.53 -14.18 15.82
CA PHE A 218 11.21 -13.49 14.56
C PHE A 218 10.69 -12.07 14.80
N LEU A 219 9.72 -11.90 15.71
CA LEU A 219 9.18 -10.57 16.03
C LEU A 219 10.25 -9.66 16.63
N ALA A 220 11.09 -10.19 17.52
CA ALA A 220 12.22 -9.43 18.10
C ALA A 220 13.19 -8.96 17.01
N VAL A 221 13.53 -9.81 16.03
CA VAL A 221 14.39 -9.44 14.91
C VAL A 221 13.78 -8.34 14.06
N ILE A 222 12.46 -8.36 13.78
CA ILE A 222 11.76 -7.27 13.08
C ILE A 222 11.87 -5.95 13.87
N VAL A 223 11.62 -6.00 15.19
CA VAL A 223 11.73 -4.82 16.04
C VAL A 223 13.15 -4.26 16.07
N LEU A 224 14.15 -5.12 16.22
CA LEU A 224 15.55 -4.70 16.18
C LEU A 224 15.94 -4.10 14.82
N ASN A 225 15.43 -4.66 13.73
CA ASN A 225 15.65 -4.11 12.39
C ASN A 225 15.00 -2.72 12.24
N PHE A 226 13.79 -2.53 12.75
CA PHE A 226 13.15 -1.22 12.80
C PHE A 226 13.99 -0.20 13.60
N LEU A 227 14.44 -0.58 14.79
CA LEU A 227 15.28 0.27 15.65
C LEU A 227 16.62 0.61 15.01
N TYR A 228 17.21 -0.32 14.26
CA TYR A 228 18.45 -0.09 13.53
C TYR A 228 18.30 1.03 12.47
N PHE A 229 17.17 1.06 11.74
CA PHE A 229 16.88 2.08 10.74
C PHE A 229 16.19 3.34 11.29
N LEU A 230 15.92 3.39 12.61
CA LEU A 230 15.19 4.50 13.24
C LEU A 230 15.75 5.89 12.90
N PRO A 231 17.07 6.12 12.81
CA PRO A 231 17.63 7.42 12.44
C PRO A 231 17.13 7.94 11.08
N LEU A 232 16.90 7.05 10.10
CA LEU A 232 16.39 7.42 8.78
C LEU A 232 14.89 7.72 8.78
N TYR A 233 14.13 7.12 9.69
CA TYR A 233 12.69 7.37 9.79
C TYR A 233 12.39 8.72 10.45
N PHE A 234 13.23 9.14 11.39
CA PHE A 234 13.04 10.38 12.14
C PHE A 234 13.94 11.54 11.66
N GLY A 235 14.76 11.32 10.65
CA GLY A 235 15.68 12.34 10.18
C GLY A 235 16.68 12.78 11.26
N SER A 236 17.22 11.83 12.01
CA SER A 236 18.20 12.12 13.06
C SER A 236 19.54 12.55 12.45
N VAL A 237 20.19 13.52 13.09
CA VAL A 237 21.55 13.91 12.71
C VAL A 237 22.52 12.86 13.26
N ILE A 238 23.20 12.15 12.36
CA ILE A 238 24.15 11.06 12.67
C ILE A 238 25.47 11.26 11.92
N THR A 239 26.49 10.52 12.30
CA THR A 239 27.77 10.55 11.56
C THR A 239 27.56 9.97 10.15
N TYR A 240 28.29 10.50 9.17
CA TYR A 240 28.24 9.98 7.79
C TYR A 240 28.57 8.48 7.72
N SER A 241 29.51 8.01 8.54
CA SER A 241 29.85 6.58 8.63
C SER A 241 28.68 5.74 9.10
N HIS A 242 27.93 6.21 10.12
CA HIS A 242 26.72 5.51 10.57
C HIS A 242 25.65 5.54 9.49
N TRP A 243 25.38 6.69 8.87
CA TRP A 243 24.45 6.82 7.76
C TRP A 243 24.80 5.84 6.63
N SER A 244 26.07 5.80 6.21
CA SER A 244 26.53 4.88 5.16
C SER A 244 26.31 3.40 5.50
N SER A 245 26.43 3.02 6.80
CA SER A 245 26.17 1.66 7.23
C SER A 245 24.68 1.27 7.16
N LEU A 246 23.76 2.26 7.15
CA LEU A 246 22.34 2.05 6.95
C LEU A 246 21.98 1.88 5.47
N MET A 247 22.85 2.25 4.55
CA MET A 247 22.65 2.09 3.11
C MET A 247 23.09 0.68 2.68
N TRP A 248 22.22 -0.32 2.90
CA TRP A 248 22.54 -1.71 2.59
C TRP A 248 22.69 -1.99 1.09
N PHE A 249 22.07 -1.17 0.26
CA PHE A 249 22.18 -1.28 -1.19
C PHE A 249 22.61 0.06 -1.80
N PRO A 250 23.48 0.05 -2.85
CA PRO A 250 23.84 1.27 -3.56
C PRO A 250 22.62 2.03 -4.15
N SER A 251 21.56 1.31 -4.43
CA SER A 251 20.32 1.90 -4.96
C SER A 251 19.51 2.68 -3.91
N TRP A 252 19.91 2.66 -2.66
CA TRP A 252 19.26 3.45 -1.58
C TRP A 252 19.81 4.87 -1.48
N ILE A 253 20.91 5.14 -2.17
CA ILE A 253 21.60 6.44 -2.22
C ILE A 253 21.12 7.26 -3.43
#